data_1b497ccd7af9a35184a109fac77fd97b
#
_entry.id   1b497ccd7af9a35184a109fac77fd97b
#
_cell.length_a   1.000
_cell.length_b   1.000
_cell.length_c   1.000
_cell.angle_alpha   90.00
_cell.angle_beta   90.00
_cell.angle_gamma   90.00
#
_symmetry.space_group_name_H-M   'P 1'
#
loop_
_entity.id
_entity.type
_entity.pdbx_description
1 polymer ?
#
loop_
_entity_poly.entity_id
_entity_poly.type
_entity_poly.pdbx_seq_one_letter_code
_entity_poly.pdbx_strand_id
1 'polypeptide(L)'
;VSYWRSLYESIRSPDVLWPWFAEHPDLVAEVRELGRPGSHRIAPGHDLLERLYALGRVLDLLIADHPRAYPAFCAALGAHRVDRTDFHPFFHEVAEVRQAADPGEPPSVVGERWPGFMVGTLLLARAGVVVTAGERHLVAGVADRSAIYWTHHRRHRPARDLSHGWGHNSQWRTDARRDYLAGGRFHYNVDGTERPADRAEADLVRHRCGTVTDPGGDLFPYDLRHVEPAMLET
;
A
#
# COMPACT_ATOMS: atom_id res chain seq x y z
N VAL A 1 -0.75 -19.78 12.07
CA VAL A 1 -1.34 -18.44 12.03
C VAL A 1 -0.21 -17.43 12.01
N SER A 2 -0.22 -16.51 11.04
CA SER A 2 0.77 -15.45 10.94
C SER A 2 0.74 -14.56 12.19
N TYR A 3 1.92 -14.18 12.70
CA TYR A 3 2.04 -13.26 13.85
C TYR A 3 1.32 -11.93 13.60
N TRP A 4 1.44 -11.39 12.41
CA TRP A 4 0.81 -10.13 12.00
C TRP A 4 -0.71 -10.22 11.97
N ARG A 5 -1.25 -11.39 11.58
CA ARG A 5 -2.69 -11.63 11.64
C ARG A 5 -3.21 -11.59 13.07
N SER A 6 -2.51 -12.25 14.00
CA SER A 6 -2.85 -12.23 15.42
C SER A 6 -2.84 -10.79 15.95
N LEU A 7 -1.81 -10.00 15.60
CA LEU A 7 -1.75 -8.59 15.96
C LEU A 7 -2.93 -7.81 15.40
N TYR A 8 -3.19 -7.93 14.09
CA TYR A 8 -4.31 -7.24 13.45
C TYR A 8 -5.67 -7.56 14.11
N GLU A 9 -5.91 -8.81 14.45
CA GLU A 9 -7.15 -9.25 15.10
C GLU A 9 -7.27 -8.73 16.54
N SER A 10 -6.15 -8.52 17.24
CA SER A 10 -6.10 -8.08 18.63
C SER A 10 -5.99 -6.56 18.81
N ILE A 11 -5.56 -5.80 17.81
CA ILE A 11 -5.44 -4.34 17.91
C ILE A 11 -6.82 -3.73 18.16
N ARG A 12 -6.97 -3.16 19.36
CA ARG A 12 -8.12 -2.34 19.77
C ARG A 12 -7.65 -0.95 20.23
N SER A 13 -6.38 -0.84 20.65
CA SER A 13 -5.72 0.39 21.02
C SER A 13 -4.21 0.27 20.80
N PRO A 14 -3.46 1.38 20.72
CA PRO A 14 -1.99 1.36 20.66
C PRO A 14 -1.32 0.66 21.84
N ASP A 15 -2.00 0.59 22.99
CA ASP A 15 -1.46 -0.03 24.21
C ASP A 15 -1.24 -1.54 24.04
N VAL A 16 -1.96 -2.19 23.14
CA VAL A 16 -1.77 -3.61 22.82
C VAL A 16 -0.58 -3.81 21.88
N LEU A 17 -0.27 -2.82 21.06
CA LEU A 17 0.73 -2.92 20.00
C LEU A 17 2.14 -3.11 20.54
N TRP A 18 2.55 -2.32 21.53
CA TRP A 18 3.93 -2.31 22.02
C TRP A 18 4.31 -3.54 22.84
N PRO A 19 3.48 -4.03 23.78
CA PRO A 19 3.73 -5.31 24.44
C PRO A 19 3.85 -6.46 23.45
N TRP A 20 2.91 -6.54 22.51
CA TRP A 20 2.93 -7.58 21.50
C TRP A 20 4.21 -7.54 20.65
N PHE A 21 4.63 -6.34 20.22
CA PHE A 21 5.84 -6.15 19.42
C PHE A 21 7.12 -6.56 20.18
N ALA A 22 7.18 -6.27 21.48
CA ALA A 22 8.31 -6.64 22.33
C ALA A 22 8.46 -8.17 22.51
N GLU A 23 7.36 -8.92 22.40
CA GLU A 23 7.35 -10.39 22.45
C GLU A 23 7.79 -11.05 21.13
N HIS A 24 7.95 -10.26 20.06
CA HIS A 24 8.25 -10.77 18.71
C HIS A 24 9.46 -10.08 18.06
N PRO A 25 10.66 -10.18 18.65
CA PRO A 25 11.84 -9.45 18.18
C PRO A 25 12.32 -9.88 16.78
N ASP A 26 12.00 -11.12 16.37
CA ASP A 26 12.43 -11.68 15.08
C ASP A 26 11.76 -10.99 13.89
N LEU A 27 10.60 -10.36 14.09
CA LEU A 27 9.84 -9.70 13.02
C LEU A 27 10.58 -8.52 12.39
N VAL A 28 11.36 -7.80 13.19
CA VAL A 28 12.18 -6.69 12.68
C VAL A 28 13.26 -7.21 11.74
N ALA A 29 13.90 -8.31 12.10
CA ALA A 29 14.91 -8.93 11.25
C ALA A 29 14.30 -9.43 9.93
N GLU A 30 13.13 -10.05 10.00
CA GLU A 30 12.40 -10.54 8.81
C GLU A 30 12.06 -9.42 7.83
N VAL A 31 11.50 -8.31 8.32
CA VAL A 31 11.16 -7.15 7.48
C VAL A 31 12.41 -6.52 6.87
N ARG A 32 13.50 -6.41 7.65
CA ARG A 32 14.79 -5.89 7.15
C ARG A 32 15.39 -6.77 6.07
N GLU A 33 15.28 -8.08 6.20
CA GLU A 33 15.77 -9.02 5.19
C GLU A 33 15.08 -8.79 3.85
N LEU A 34 13.76 -8.54 3.85
CA LEU A 34 13.01 -8.21 2.65
C LEU A 34 13.45 -6.89 2.01
N GLY A 35 13.95 -5.95 2.79
CA GLY A 35 14.46 -4.67 2.30
C GLY A 35 15.86 -4.71 1.70
N ARG A 36 16.58 -5.84 1.77
CA ARG A 36 17.95 -5.94 1.25
C ARG A 36 18.01 -5.78 -0.27
N PRO A 37 19.11 -5.20 -0.79
CA PRO A 37 19.35 -5.17 -2.22
C PRO A 37 19.31 -6.59 -2.84
N GLY A 38 18.54 -6.75 -3.90
CA GLY A 38 18.36 -8.05 -4.56
C GLY A 38 17.13 -8.83 -4.13
N SER A 39 16.51 -8.54 -2.99
CA SER A 39 15.30 -9.24 -2.50
C SER A 39 14.11 -9.18 -3.46
N HIS A 40 14.05 -8.17 -4.33
CA HIS A 40 13.04 -8.09 -5.40
C HIS A 40 13.10 -9.24 -6.42
N ARG A 41 14.20 -10.01 -6.46
CA ARG A 41 14.42 -11.15 -7.38
C ARG A 41 14.17 -12.49 -6.72
N ILE A 42 13.96 -12.51 -5.42
CA ILE A 42 13.77 -13.74 -4.65
C ILE A 42 12.29 -14.07 -4.65
N ALA A 43 11.92 -15.25 -5.17
CA ALA A 43 10.57 -15.75 -5.04
C ALA A 43 10.31 -16.09 -3.56
N PRO A 44 9.30 -15.46 -2.94
CA PRO A 44 8.99 -15.72 -1.55
C PRO A 44 8.24 -17.05 -1.41
N GLY A 45 8.38 -17.67 -0.24
CA GLY A 45 7.45 -18.71 0.16
C GLY A 45 6.06 -18.15 0.42
N HIS A 46 5.04 -19.00 0.29
CA HIS A 46 3.64 -18.62 0.54
C HIS A 46 3.44 -17.98 1.93
N ASP A 47 4.06 -18.55 2.96
CA ASP A 47 3.97 -18.03 4.33
C ASP A 47 4.50 -16.59 4.48
N LEU A 48 5.53 -16.24 3.71
CA LEU A 48 6.08 -14.88 3.73
C LEU A 48 5.09 -13.88 3.12
N LEU A 49 4.45 -14.23 2.00
CA LEU A 49 3.44 -13.37 1.39
C LEU A 49 2.23 -13.17 2.31
N GLU A 50 1.77 -14.23 3.00
CA GLU A 50 0.70 -14.12 3.98
C GLU A 50 1.06 -13.17 5.13
N ARG A 51 2.29 -13.27 5.65
CA ARG A 51 2.77 -12.40 6.72
C ARG A 51 2.89 -10.94 6.28
N LEU A 52 3.39 -10.69 5.08
CA LEU A 52 3.45 -9.34 4.51
C LEU A 52 2.06 -8.74 4.29
N TYR A 53 1.13 -9.54 3.81
CA TYR A 53 -0.25 -9.10 3.69
C TYR A 53 -0.84 -8.70 5.04
N ALA A 54 -0.64 -9.54 6.06
CA ALA A 54 -1.10 -9.24 7.41
C ALA A 54 -0.43 -7.99 7.99
N LEU A 55 0.89 -7.79 7.76
CA LEU A 55 1.60 -6.58 8.14
C LEU A 55 1.01 -5.35 7.45
N GLY A 56 0.77 -5.41 6.13
CA GLY A 56 0.11 -4.34 5.38
C GLY A 56 -1.25 -3.97 5.98
N ARG A 57 -2.03 -4.98 6.42
CA ARG A 57 -3.33 -4.73 7.10
C ARG A 57 -3.17 -4.05 8.46
N VAL A 58 -2.10 -4.40 9.22
CA VAL A 58 -1.77 -3.71 10.48
C VAL A 58 -1.43 -2.23 10.22
N LEU A 59 -0.61 -1.96 9.20
CA LEU A 59 -0.25 -0.58 8.82
C LEU A 59 -1.47 0.22 8.40
N ASP A 60 -2.33 -0.33 7.55
CA ASP A 60 -3.57 0.32 7.13
C ASP A 60 -4.47 0.66 8.33
N LEU A 61 -4.56 -0.26 9.30
CA LEU A 61 -5.32 -0.06 10.52
C LEU A 61 -4.76 1.06 11.38
N LEU A 62 -3.42 1.09 11.54
CA LEU A 62 -2.76 2.16 12.29
C LEU A 62 -2.96 3.52 11.63
N ILE A 63 -2.89 3.59 10.30
CA ILE A 63 -3.18 4.83 9.56
C ILE A 63 -4.63 5.28 9.80
N ALA A 64 -5.59 4.36 9.70
CA ALA A 64 -7.00 4.71 9.79
C ALA A 64 -7.46 5.08 11.20
N ASP A 65 -7.04 4.30 12.22
CA ASP A 65 -7.59 4.41 13.57
C ASP A 65 -6.58 4.95 14.60
N HIS A 66 -5.27 4.83 14.34
CA HIS A 66 -4.20 5.17 15.29
C HIS A 66 -3.03 5.94 14.65
N PRO A 67 -3.30 7.06 13.94
CA PRO A 67 -2.28 7.74 13.11
C PRO A 67 -1.06 8.23 13.90
N ARG A 68 -1.18 8.45 15.22
CA ARG A 68 -0.04 8.83 16.07
C ARG A 68 0.92 7.66 16.35
N ALA A 69 0.42 6.43 16.40
CA ALA A 69 1.24 5.23 16.61
C ALA A 69 1.92 4.74 15.34
N TYR A 70 1.35 5.04 14.17
CA TYR A 70 1.81 4.55 12.87
C TYR A 70 3.30 4.87 12.58
N PRO A 71 3.78 6.13 12.66
CA PRO A 71 5.19 6.41 12.36
C PRO A 71 6.15 5.74 13.33
N ALA A 72 5.81 5.69 14.61
CA ALA A 72 6.65 5.02 15.62
C ALA A 72 6.75 3.51 15.37
N PHE A 73 5.66 2.87 14.96
CA PHE A 73 5.65 1.46 14.59
C PHE A 73 6.50 1.18 13.35
N CYS A 74 6.40 2.01 12.29
CA CYS A 74 7.24 1.89 11.11
C CYS A 74 8.74 2.05 11.46
N ALA A 75 9.08 3.02 12.30
CA ALA A 75 10.46 3.22 12.77
C ALA A 75 10.99 2.01 13.56
N ALA A 76 10.16 1.39 14.40
CA ALA A 76 10.51 0.18 15.14
C ALA A 76 10.77 -1.02 14.20
N LEU A 77 10.11 -1.10 13.06
CA LEU A 77 10.42 -2.07 12.00
C LEU A 77 11.72 -1.77 11.24
N GLY A 78 12.38 -0.65 11.54
CA GLY A 78 13.60 -0.21 10.86
C GLY A 78 13.33 0.52 9.55
N ALA A 79 12.11 1.00 9.35
CA ALA A 79 11.76 1.78 8.18
C ALA A 79 12.20 3.25 8.33
N HIS A 80 12.53 3.87 7.20
CA HIS A 80 12.78 5.30 7.09
C HIS A 80 11.67 5.98 6.30
N ARG A 81 11.38 7.23 6.67
CA ARG A 81 10.35 8.03 6.00
C ARG A 81 10.74 8.32 4.56
N VAL A 82 9.76 8.29 3.67
CA VAL A 82 9.87 8.79 2.31
C VAL A 82 9.71 10.32 2.37
N ASP A 83 10.72 11.04 1.88
CA ASP A 83 10.74 12.49 1.85
C ASP A 83 10.71 12.97 0.38
N ARG A 84 9.51 12.97 -0.21
CA ARG A 84 9.27 13.44 -1.58
C ARG A 84 8.10 14.41 -1.61
N THR A 85 8.29 15.49 -2.36
CA THR A 85 7.30 16.57 -2.54
C THR A 85 6.58 16.50 -3.88
N ASP A 86 7.19 15.92 -4.91
CA ASP A 86 6.62 15.68 -6.23
C ASP A 86 5.74 14.42 -6.22
N PHE A 87 4.59 14.48 -6.89
CA PHE A 87 3.69 13.32 -6.98
C PHE A 87 4.34 12.18 -7.78
N HIS A 88 4.40 11.00 -7.17
CA HIS A 88 4.81 9.79 -7.86
C HIS A 88 4.04 8.57 -7.32
N PRO A 89 3.37 7.77 -8.17
CA PRO A 89 2.50 6.68 -7.73
C PRO A 89 3.24 5.55 -7.00
N PHE A 90 4.55 5.43 -7.13
CA PHE A 90 5.34 4.49 -6.34
C PHE A 90 5.35 4.88 -4.86
N PHE A 91 5.57 6.15 -4.56
CA PHE A 91 5.72 6.63 -3.18
C PHE A 91 4.42 7.12 -2.56
N HIS A 92 3.44 7.47 -3.40
CA HIS A 92 2.22 8.13 -2.97
C HIS A 92 0.97 7.29 -3.25
N GLU A 93 0.08 7.29 -2.28
CA GLU A 93 -1.29 6.84 -2.38
C GLU A 93 -2.19 8.08 -2.35
N VAL A 94 -3.07 8.21 -3.31
CA VAL A 94 -3.99 9.35 -3.37
C VAL A 94 -5.07 9.17 -2.31
N ALA A 95 -5.03 10.01 -1.28
CA ALA A 95 -6.02 10.03 -0.21
C ALA A 95 -7.19 10.97 -0.51
N GLU A 96 -6.95 12.01 -1.32
CA GLU A 96 -7.95 13.00 -1.72
C GLU A 96 -7.52 13.63 -3.05
N VAL A 97 -8.44 13.76 -3.99
CA VAL A 97 -8.26 14.53 -5.21
C VAL A 97 -8.99 15.86 -5.08
N ARG A 98 -8.26 16.96 -5.27
CA ARG A 98 -8.84 18.29 -5.51
C ARG A 98 -8.86 18.54 -7.00
N GLN A 99 -10.04 18.49 -7.59
CA GLN A 99 -10.17 18.60 -9.04
C GLN A 99 -9.75 19.99 -9.51
N ALA A 100 -8.77 20.05 -10.41
CA ALA A 100 -8.33 21.29 -11.03
C ALA A 100 -9.34 21.75 -12.08
N ALA A 101 -9.38 23.07 -12.34
CA ALA A 101 -10.24 23.65 -13.37
C ALA A 101 -9.76 23.30 -14.79
N ASP A 102 -8.45 23.16 -14.99
CA ASP A 102 -7.88 22.65 -16.24
C ASP A 102 -7.87 21.11 -16.22
N PRO A 103 -8.65 20.47 -17.13
CA PRO A 103 -8.66 19.01 -17.22
C PRO A 103 -7.30 18.39 -17.53
N GLY A 104 -6.38 19.14 -18.09
CA GLY A 104 -5.03 18.69 -18.45
C GLY A 104 -3.96 18.95 -17.37
N GLU A 105 -4.32 19.56 -16.23
CA GLU A 105 -3.35 19.87 -15.18
C GLU A 105 -2.73 18.60 -14.58
N PRO A 106 -1.38 18.47 -14.60
CA PRO A 106 -0.71 17.29 -14.05
C PRO A 106 -0.88 17.20 -12.53
N PRO A 107 -0.84 15.99 -11.94
CA PRO A 107 -0.96 15.81 -10.50
C PRO A 107 0.15 16.51 -9.73
N SER A 108 -0.21 17.30 -8.72
CA SER A 108 0.70 17.96 -7.79
C SER A 108 0.28 17.70 -6.34
N VAL A 109 1.26 17.45 -5.46
CA VAL A 109 1.00 17.22 -4.03
C VAL A 109 0.75 18.56 -3.35
N VAL A 110 -0.41 18.70 -2.72
CA VAL A 110 -0.81 19.91 -1.96
C VAL A 110 -0.95 19.66 -0.46
N GLY A 111 -0.78 18.42 -0.02
CA GLY A 111 -0.79 18.05 1.40
C GLY A 111 -0.50 16.57 1.63
N GLU A 112 -0.07 16.24 2.85
CA GLU A 112 0.15 14.87 3.30
C GLU A 112 -0.88 14.52 4.40
N ARG A 113 -1.48 13.35 4.32
CA ARG A 113 -2.39 12.80 5.33
C ARG A 113 -1.68 11.86 6.29
N TRP A 114 -0.78 11.03 5.77
CA TRP A 114 0.13 10.17 6.53
C TRP A 114 1.43 9.99 5.77
N PRO A 115 2.57 9.80 6.48
CA PRO A 115 3.87 9.62 5.84
C PRO A 115 4.01 8.23 5.21
N GLY A 116 4.82 8.16 4.13
CA GLY A 116 5.26 6.90 3.54
C GLY A 116 6.54 6.39 4.18
N PHE A 117 6.78 5.07 4.06
CA PHE A 117 7.95 4.42 4.65
C PHE A 117 8.55 3.37 3.72
N MET A 118 9.88 3.28 3.74
CA MET A 118 10.66 2.23 3.09
C MET A 118 11.54 1.50 4.09
N VAL A 119 11.76 0.20 3.85
CA VAL A 119 12.80 -0.59 4.52
C VAL A 119 13.82 -0.97 3.46
N GLY A 120 14.98 -0.32 3.49
CA GLY A 120 15.98 -0.48 2.42
C GLY A 120 15.37 -0.19 1.04
N THR A 121 15.30 -1.22 0.17
CA THR A 121 14.74 -1.10 -1.18
C THR A 121 13.25 -1.43 -1.28
N LEU A 122 12.65 -1.99 -0.22
CA LEU A 122 11.23 -2.36 -0.16
C LEU A 122 10.37 -1.16 0.22
N LEU A 123 9.34 -0.89 -0.54
CA LEU A 123 8.28 0.03 -0.14
C LEU A 123 7.39 -0.65 0.91
N LEU A 124 7.47 -0.17 2.15
CA LEU A 124 6.66 -0.70 3.26
C LEU A 124 5.23 -0.13 3.22
N ALA A 125 5.11 1.17 3.07
CA ALA A 125 3.84 1.87 2.94
C ALA A 125 4.00 3.16 2.15
N ARG A 126 3.01 3.51 1.35
CA ARG A 126 2.94 4.77 0.61
C ARG A 126 2.54 5.93 1.50
N ALA A 127 3.04 7.13 1.20
CA ALA A 127 2.50 8.34 1.80
C ALA A 127 1.09 8.60 1.26
N GLY A 128 0.15 8.89 2.14
CA GLY A 128 -1.17 9.34 1.73
C GLY A 128 -1.17 10.82 1.47
N VAL A 129 -1.48 11.20 0.23
CA VAL A 129 -1.39 12.59 -0.20
C VAL A 129 -2.72 13.16 -0.69
N VAL A 130 -2.87 14.46 -0.49
CA VAL A 130 -3.88 15.27 -1.16
C VAL A 130 -3.24 15.81 -2.43
N VAL A 131 -3.87 15.57 -3.57
CA VAL A 131 -3.36 16.04 -4.87
C VAL A 131 -4.34 16.98 -5.53
N THR A 132 -3.81 18.00 -6.22
CA THR A 132 -4.56 18.75 -7.24
C THR A 132 -4.24 18.15 -8.60
N ALA A 133 -5.26 17.83 -9.41
CA ALA A 133 -5.09 17.25 -10.74
C ALA A 133 -6.29 17.52 -11.64
N GLY A 134 -6.03 17.62 -12.95
CA GLY A 134 -7.06 17.63 -13.97
C GLY A 134 -7.72 16.25 -14.15
N GLU A 135 -8.97 16.23 -14.58
CA GLU A 135 -9.77 15.00 -14.73
C GLU A 135 -9.21 14.01 -15.77
N ARG A 136 -8.30 14.45 -16.64
CA ARG A 136 -7.59 13.56 -17.58
C ARG A 136 -6.50 12.74 -16.91
N HIS A 137 -6.13 13.07 -15.69
CA HIS A 137 -5.08 12.41 -14.91
C HIS A 137 -5.65 11.65 -13.73
N LEU A 138 -6.39 12.34 -12.85
CA LEU A 138 -6.98 11.76 -11.65
C LEU A 138 -8.39 12.33 -11.45
N VAL A 139 -9.38 11.44 -11.26
CA VAL A 139 -10.77 11.80 -11.01
C VAL A 139 -11.11 11.61 -9.54
N ALA A 140 -11.67 12.64 -8.91
CA ALA A 140 -12.18 12.55 -7.55
C ALA A 140 -13.29 11.49 -7.43
N GLY A 141 -13.25 10.69 -6.37
CA GLY A 141 -14.16 9.56 -6.18
C GLY A 141 -13.77 8.30 -6.96
N VAL A 142 -12.67 8.34 -7.74
CA VAL A 142 -12.07 7.18 -8.43
C VAL A 142 -10.65 6.94 -7.93
N ALA A 143 -9.77 7.94 -8.10
CA ALA A 143 -8.35 7.80 -7.79
C ALA A 143 -8.03 7.81 -6.29
N ASP A 144 -8.95 8.23 -5.44
CA ASP A 144 -8.86 8.25 -3.98
C ASP A 144 -9.46 7.01 -3.30
N ARG A 145 -9.73 5.94 -4.07
CA ARG A 145 -10.24 4.65 -3.59
C ARG A 145 -9.15 3.59 -3.51
N SER A 146 -8.02 3.92 -2.92
CA SER A 146 -6.89 2.99 -2.75
C SER A 146 -7.01 2.11 -1.49
N ALA A 147 -5.90 1.50 -1.05
CA ALA A 147 -5.90 0.52 0.03
C ALA A 147 -6.56 1.00 1.33
N ILE A 148 -6.31 2.25 1.75
CA ILE A 148 -6.87 2.82 2.99
C ILE A 148 -8.39 3.03 2.88
N TYR A 149 -8.87 3.53 1.75
CA TYR A 149 -10.30 3.66 1.50
C TYR A 149 -11.01 2.31 1.69
N TRP A 150 -10.50 1.24 1.07
CA TRP A 150 -11.09 -0.09 1.17
C TRP A 150 -10.95 -0.69 2.56
N THR A 151 -9.85 -0.46 3.26
CA THR A 151 -9.66 -0.88 4.65
C THR A 151 -10.70 -0.26 5.56
N HIS A 152 -10.89 1.04 5.47
CA HIS A 152 -11.89 1.76 6.23
C HIS A 152 -13.30 1.23 5.93
N HIS A 153 -13.68 1.12 4.67
CA HIS A 153 -14.98 0.63 4.27
C HIS A 153 -15.26 -0.81 4.73
N ARG A 154 -14.28 -1.70 4.66
CA ARG A 154 -14.43 -3.09 5.13
C ARG A 154 -14.62 -3.16 6.64
N ARG A 155 -13.90 -2.34 7.38
CA ARG A 155 -13.97 -2.34 8.85
C ARG A 155 -15.27 -1.74 9.38
N HIS A 156 -15.75 -0.69 8.74
CA HIS A 156 -16.91 0.07 9.20
C HIS A 156 -18.21 -0.28 8.50
N ARG A 157 -18.21 -1.23 7.57
CA ARG A 157 -19.45 -1.68 6.97
C ARG A 157 -20.36 -2.34 8.04
N PRO A 158 -21.69 -2.12 7.97
CA PRO A 158 -22.63 -2.80 8.85
C PRO A 158 -22.42 -4.31 8.78
N ALA A 159 -22.36 -4.97 9.95
CA ALA A 159 -22.38 -6.43 9.99
C ALA A 159 -23.71 -6.91 9.37
N ARG A 160 -23.64 -7.49 8.18
CA ARG A 160 -24.75 -8.14 7.51
C ARG A 160 -24.59 -9.63 7.63
N ASP A 161 -25.69 -10.35 7.40
CA ASP A 161 -25.76 -11.81 7.40
C ASP A 161 -24.52 -12.44 6.72
N LEU A 162 -23.85 -13.30 7.45
CA LEU A 162 -22.65 -14.02 7.03
C LEU A 162 -22.90 -14.91 5.79
N SER A 163 -24.16 -15.24 5.49
CA SER A 163 -24.53 -15.97 4.27
C SER A 163 -24.27 -15.20 2.97
N HIS A 164 -24.08 -13.90 3.03
CA HIS A 164 -23.82 -13.05 1.87
C HIS A 164 -22.34 -12.92 1.46
N GLY A 165 -21.49 -13.90 1.78
CA GLY A 165 -20.25 -14.05 1.06
C GLY A 165 -19.00 -13.57 1.76
N TRP A 166 -18.82 -13.87 3.02
CA TRP A 166 -17.50 -13.75 3.67
C TRP A 166 -16.40 -14.57 2.96
N GLY A 167 -16.78 -15.59 2.20
CA GLY A 167 -15.86 -16.45 1.47
C GLY A 167 -15.13 -15.77 0.30
N HIS A 168 -15.69 -14.71 -0.26
CA HIS A 168 -15.11 -14.02 -1.42
C HIS A 168 -14.36 -12.71 -1.09
N ASN A 169 -14.55 -12.19 0.13
CA ASN A 169 -13.92 -10.95 0.60
C ASN A 169 -13.10 -11.20 1.86
N SER A 170 -12.38 -12.30 1.91
CA SER A 170 -11.46 -12.54 3.01
C SER A 170 -10.41 -11.44 3.02
N GLN A 171 -10.35 -10.66 4.08
CA GLN A 171 -9.26 -9.70 4.32
C GLN A 171 -7.90 -10.39 4.52
N TRP A 172 -7.88 -11.71 4.45
CA TRP A 172 -6.73 -12.59 4.62
C TRP A 172 -6.38 -13.36 3.33
N ARG A 173 -6.63 -12.76 2.18
CA ARG A 173 -6.06 -13.28 0.92
C ARG A 173 -4.53 -13.21 1.02
N THR A 174 -3.88 -14.20 0.46
CA THR A 174 -2.41 -14.34 0.48
C THR A 174 -1.70 -13.55 -0.60
N ASP A 175 -2.43 -12.82 -1.39
CA ASP A 175 -1.93 -12.04 -2.52
C ASP A 175 -1.30 -10.73 -2.02
N ALA A 176 -0.18 -10.84 -1.31
CA ALA A 176 0.59 -9.69 -0.90
C ALA A 176 1.31 -9.10 -2.10
N ARG A 177 1.40 -7.77 -2.11
CA ARG A 177 2.13 -7.03 -3.12
C ARG A 177 3.46 -6.56 -2.54
N ARG A 178 4.53 -6.81 -3.27
CA ARG A 178 5.85 -6.26 -2.96
C ARG A 178 6.30 -5.30 -4.06
N ASP A 179 6.57 -4.05 -3.66
CA ASP A 179 7.07 -3.00 -4.54
C ASP A 179 8.49 -2.61 -4.11
N TYR A 180 9.39 -2.43 -5.06
CA TYR A 180 10.80 -2.14 -4.79
C TYR A 180 11.36 -1.00 -5.63
N LEU A 181 12.22 -0.20 -5.01
CA LEU A 181 13.12 0.70 -5.73
C LEU A 181 14.51 0.04 -5.80
N ALA A 182 14.87 -0.52 -6.93
CA ALA A 182 16.10 -1.27 -7.08
C ALA A 182 16.72 -1.10 -8.48
N GLY A 183 18.05 -0.96 -8.55
CA GLY A 183 18.77 -0.82 -9.82
C GLY A 183 18.32 0.38 -10.65
N GLY A 184 17.95 1.50 -10.02
CA GLY A 184 17.46 2.69 -10.71
C GLY A 184 16.09 2.49 -11.38
N ARG A 185 15.26 1.57 -10.87
CA ARG A 185 13.93 1.28 -11.40
C ARG A 185 12.92 1.08 -10.28
N PHE A 186 11.69 1.51 -10.55
CA PHE A 186 10.54 1.15 -9.75
C PHE A 186 10.00 -0.19 -10.24
N HIS A 187 9.88 -1.13 -9.32
CA HIS A 187 9.31 -2.45 -9.56
C HIS A 187 8.00 -2.53 -8.77
N TYR A 188 6.90 -2.68 -9.46
CA TYR A 188 5.57 -2.82 -8.87
C TYR A 188 5.13 -4.26 -8.92
N ASN A 189 4.69 -4.79 -7.80
CA ASN A 189 4.19 -6.15 -7.64
C ASN A 189 5.12 -7.20 -8.25
N VAL A 190 6.33 -7.32 -7.69
CA VAL A 190 7.38 -8.21 -8.24
C VAL A 190 6.97 -9.69 -8.32
N ASP A 191 5.95 -10.08 -7.56
CA ASP A 191 5.43 -11.45 -7.52
C ASP A 191 4.39 -11.73 -8.62
N GLY A 192 3.93 -10.71 -9.31
CA GLY A 192 3.06 -10.87 -10.49
C GLY A 192 3.78 -11.60 -11.62
N THR A 193 3.05 -12.42 -12.35
CA THR A 193 3.58 -13.26 -13.45
C THR A 193 3.37 -12.65 -14.81
N GLU A 194 2.38 -11.77 -14.95
CA GLU A 194 1.96 -11.17 -16.22
C GLU A 194 2.40 -9.70 -16.32
N ARG A 195 2.35 -9.16 -17.52
CA ARG A 195 2.59 -7.73 -17.77
C ARG A 195 1.29 -7.06 -18.17
N PRO A 196 1.09 -5.78 -17.82
CA PRO A 196 -0.05 -5.01 -18.31
C PRO A 196 -0.12 -5.04 -19.84
N ALA A 197 -1.32 -5.27 -20.37
CA ALA A 197 -1.56 -5.30 -21.81
C ALA A 197 -1.58 -3.88 -22.41
N ASP A 198 -1.96 -2.90 -21.60
CA ASP A 198 -2.08 -1.51 -22.02
C ASP A 198 -1.71 -0.54 -20.87
N ARG A 199 -1.87 0.76 -21.18
CA ARG A 199 -1.58 1.84 -20.23
C ARG A 199 -2.55 1.85 -19.04
N ALA A 200 -3.82 1.53 -19.26
CA ALA A 200 -4.82 1.56 -18.20
C ALA A 200 -4.54 0.48 -17.15
N GLU A 201 -4.16 -0.72 -17.57
CA GLU A 201 -3.71 -1.79 -16.67
C GLU A 201 -2.40 -1.42 -15.97
N ALA A 202 -1.45 -0.80 -16.68
CA ALA A 202 -0.21 -0.33 -16.06
C ALA A 202 -0.49 0.72 -14.98
N ASP A 203 -1.37 1.69 -15.26
CA ASP A 203 -1.77 2.71 -14.29
C ASP A 203 -2.51 2.08 -13.09
N LEU A 204 -3.35 1.08 -13.32
CA LEU A 204 -4.00 0.33 -12.23
C LEU A 204 -2.96 -0.36 -11.31
N VAL A 205 -1.92 -0.99 -11.88
CA VAL A 205 -0.84 -1.59 -11.09
C VAL A 205 -0.04 -0.52 -10.34
N ARG A 206 0.28 0.60 -10.96
CA ARG A 206 1.05 1.70 -10.37
C ARG A 206 0.30 2.36 -9.21
N HIS A 207 -0.98 2.71 -9.41
CA HIS A 207 -1.80 3.43 -8.44
C HIS A 207 -2.52 2.54 -7.42
N ARG A 208 -2.69 1.26 -7.70
CA ARG A 208 -3.51 0.29 -6.92
C ARG A 208 -5.01 0.60 -6.94
N CYS A 209 -5.45 1.48 -7.79
CA CYS A 209 -6.84 1.87 -8.04
C CYS A 209 -6.98 2.42 -9.45
N GLY A 210 -8.20 2.64 -9.91
CA GLY A 210 -8.45 3.42 -11.11
C GLY A 210 -7.97 4.86 -10.94
N THR A 211 -7.58 5.51 -12.03
CA THR A 211 -7.17 6.92 -12.03
C THR A 211 -8.25 7.82 -12.59
N VAL A 212 -8.80 7.45 -13.73
CA VAL A 212 -9.84 8.21 -14.45
C VAL A 212 -11.14 7.43 -14.51
N THR A 213 -11.04 6.11 -14.69
CA THR A 213 -12.20 5.22 -14.79
C THR A 213 -12.21 4.26 -13.62
N ASP A 214 -13.37 4.10 -12.99
CA ASP A 214 -13.56 3.09 -11.95
C ASP A 214 -13.54 1.69 -12.61
N PRO A 215 -12.57 0.82 -12.29
CA PRO A 215 -12.48 -0.51 -12.86
C PRO A 215 -13.57 -1.48 -12.37
N GLY A 216 -14.49 -0.99 -11.52
CA GLY A 216 -15.57 -1.81 -10.98
C GLY A 216 -15.12 -2.70 -9.80
N GLY A 217 -15.08 -2.14 -8.61
CA GLY A 217 -14.81 -2.88 -7.38
C GLY A 217 -13.37 -2.75 -6.86
N ASP A 218 -13.03 -3.57 -5.88
CA ASP A 218 -11.71 -3.57 -5.19
C ASP A 218 -10.72 -4.57 -5.81
N LEU A 219 -10.81 -4.78 -7.11
CA LEU A 219 -10.00 -5.76 -7.82
C LEU A 219 -8.64 -5.16 -8.18
N PHE A 220 -7.65 -5.39 -7.30
CA PHE A 220 -6.27 -5.18 -7.68
C PHE A 220 -5.80 -6.36 -8.55
N PRO A 221 -5.16 -6.11 -9.71
CA PRO A 221 -4.66 -7.18 -10.58
C PRO A 221 -3.37 -7.79 -9.99
N TYR A 222 -3.52 -8.70 -9.06
CA TYR A 222 -2.40 -9.33 -8.35
C TYR A 222 -1.47 -10.13 -9.27
N ASP A 223 -1.94 -10.56 -10.42
CA ASP A 223 -1.14 -11.29 -11.41
C ASP A 223 -0.26 -10.37 -12.26
N LEU A 224 -0.55 -9.07 -12.29
CA LEU A 224 0.20 -8.10 -13.07
C LEU A 224 1.39 -7.53 -12.30
N ARG A 225 2.54 -7.42 -12.98
CA ARG A 225 3.73 -6.70 -12.52
C ARG A 225 4.12 -5.62 -13.52
N HIS A 226 4.63 -4.50 -13.02
CA HIS A 226 5.10 -3.40 -13.85
C HIS A 226 6.50 -2.95 -13.43
N VAL A 227 7.30 -2.47 -14.38
CA VAL A 227 8.66 -1.93 -14.11
C VAL A 227 8.87 -0.70 -14.95
N GLU A 228 9.24 0.42 -14.32
CA GLU A 228 9.58 1.66 -15.01
C GLU A 228 10.90 2.24 -14.50
N PRO A 229 11.59 3.08 -15.29
CA PRO A 229 12.80 3.76 -14.84
C PRO A 229 12.50 4.66 -13.64
N ALA A 230 13.34 4.62 -12.62
CA ALA A 230 13.34 5.64 -11.59
C ALA A 230 14.15 6.83 -12.13
N MET A 231 13.52 7.65 -12.99
CA MET A 231 14.11 8.94 -13.36
C MET A 231 14.03 9.82 -12.11
N LEU A 232 15.10 9.81 -11.35
CA LEU A 232 15.35 10.86 -10.38
C LEU A 232 15.70 12.08 -11.25
N GLU A 233 14.78 13.03 -11.38
CA GLU A 233 15.13 14.34 -11.94
C GLU A 233 16.28 14.89 -11.10
N THR A 234 17.40 15.12 -11.75
CA THR A 234 18.62 15.73 -11.18
C THR A 234 18.40 17.22 -10.94
#